data_b0afc09e80a19299126d1dfd87778cd2
#
_entry.id   b0afc09e80a19299126d1dfd87778cd2
#
_cell.length_a   1.000
_cell.length_b   1.000
_cell.length_c   1.000
_cell.angle_alpha   90.00
_cell.angle_beta   90.00
_cell.angle_gamma   90.00
#
_symmetry.space_group_name_H-M   'P 1'
#
loop_
_entity.id
_entity.type
_entity.pdbx_description
1 polymer ?
#
loop_
_entity_poly.entity_id
_entity_poly.type
_entity_poly.pdbx_seq_one_letter_code
_entity_poly.pdbx_strand_id
1 'polypeptide(L)'
;MPLFQTVAQAVAEVGDKFPLNGYVFQDMKGAETRYGYQEVARLTSQRAAAMQRMGLRKGDRVGLVVIEPEDFVLTFLAAVRIGVVPVPLYPPLSFGALDAYADRTRKVLGLSQARVLFASEKLQNVLWSLVDAVPTLERLVCVETLRDAQGAATFPPIEPEDIAFLQYTSGSTADPKGVVVTHASLIANCHAIIVQGLEKGKGDGVAVSWLPLYHDMGLIGFVIATITHGMTSVFIPTMRFIKKPSVWMDAIHRHRGTVSFAPNFAYALVSRKCTEEELASWDLSCMEAFGCGAEPIHPDTARGFIELFSTRARMDPRAFLPAYGMAEATLAISFKPLRETFRTRVIDLELFQETGTARDPRDGALTLEHVSCGPTFEDHEVAAFGDSGERLPEGVEGELRLRGPSVCRGYYNNPEATDAAFRDGWLHTGDLGYVLDGEVYVTGRLKDLIILNGRNVHPQAIEWVVGSVPGVRQGNVVAFSRPGRDSEELVVVLETKELDHDTLKTEVARAVRKELGVPPADVVCLSPGNLPKTSSGKLQRRKTRSQYLTGELGRDGTRTMGASGDAITVARHMARSLWSRAKASVLGA
;
A
#
# COMPACT_ATOMS: atom_id res chain seq x y z
N MET A 1 4.07 -6.14 26.75
CA MET A 1 5.03 -7.04 26.07
C MET A 1 4.30 -7.87 25.01
N PRO A 2 4.90 -8.09 23.83
CA PRO A 2 4.35 -8.97 22.79
C PRO A 2 4.06 -10.40 23.30
N LEU A 3 3.07 -11.07 22.67
CA LEU A 3 2.70 -12.46 23.01
C LEU A 3 3.71 -13.48 22.50
N PHE A 4 4.38 -13.17 21.41
CA PHE A 4 5.31 -14.04 20.68
C PHE A 4 6.55 -13.24 20.30
N GLN A 5 7.67 -13.91 20.13
CA GLN A 5 8.91 -13.28 19.70
C GLN A 5 9.11 -13.33 18.19
N THR A 6 8.46 -14.28 17.52
CA THR A 6 8.52 -14.45 16.07
C THR A 6 7.14 -14.73 15.48
N VAL A 7 6.95 -14.40 14.22
CA VAL A 7 5.73 -14.78 13.48
C VAL A 7 5.61 -16.30 13.36
N ALA A 8 6.73 -17.01 13.21
CA ALA A 8 6.75 -18.48 13.18
C ALA A 8 6.18 -19.09 14.46
N GLN A 9 6.57 -18.56 15.62
CA GLN A 9 6.02 -18.94 16.92
C GLN A 9 4.53 -18.61 17.02
N ALA A 10 4.13 -17.40 16.56
CA ALA A 10 2.72 -17.00 16.58
C ALA A 10 1.84 -17.99 15.81
N VAL A 11 2.24 -18.37 14.59
CA VAL A 11 1.47 -19.34 13.77
C VAL A 11 1.37 -20.70 14.45
N ALA A 12 2.41 -21.12 15.18
CA ALA A 12 2.41 -22.41 15.87
C ALA A 12 1.50 -22.44 17.12
N GLU A 13 1.44 -21.36 17.89
CA GLU A 13 0.89 -21.37 19.24
C GLU A 13 -0.43 -20.58 19.41
N VAL A 14 -0.76 -19.68 18.47
CA VAL A 14 -1.92 -18.78 18.62
C VAL A 14 -3.24 -19.54 18.73
N GLY A 15 -3.37 -20.66 18.02
CA GLY A 15 -4.59 -21.48 18.03
C GLY A 15 -4.91 -22.11 19.38
N ASP A 16 -3.89 -22.41 20.19
CA ASP A 16 -4.08 -22.94 21.55
C ASP A 16 -4.53 -21.86 22.53
N LYS A 17 -4.12 -20.60 22.27
CA LYS A 17 -4.48 -19.46 23.11
C LYS A 17 -5.85 -18.86 22.73
N PHE A 18 -6.21 -18.90 21.43
CA PHE A 18 -7.42 -18.29 20.87
C PHE A 18 -8.14 -19.27 19.92
N PRO A 19 -8.72 -20.37 20.42
CA PRO A 19 -9.27 -21.46 19.59
C PRO A 19 -10.50 -21.06 18.76
N LEU A 20 -11.19 -19.99 19.13
CA LEU A 20 -12.39 -19.49 18.42
C LEU A 20 -12.06 -18.49 17.30
N ASN A 21 -10.82 -17.97 17.29
CA ASN A 21 -10.39 -16.95 16.32
C ASN A 21 -9.66 -17.59 15.14
N GLY A 22 -9.56 -16.84 14.04
CA GLY A 22 -8.94 -17.34 12.83
C GLY A 22 -9.15 -16.43 11.63
N TYR A 23 -9.04 -17.00 10.46
CA TYR A 23 -9.22 -16.32 9.19
C TYR A 23 -10.50 -16.73 8.50
N VAL A 24 -11.17 -15.76 7.88
CA VAL A 24 -12.32 -15.93 7.01
C VAL A 24 -11.95 -15.41 5.62
N PHE A 25 -11.98 -16.26 4.63
CA PHE A 25 -11.67 -15.91 3.25
C PHE A 25 -12.96 -15.89 2.42
N GLN A 26 -13.22 -14.77 1.75
CA GLN A 26 -14.29 -14.67 0.77
C GLN A 26 -13.74 -15.00 -0.63
N ASP A 27 -14.54 -15.67 -1.44
CA ASP A 27 -14.27 -15.79 -2.87
C ASP A 27 -14.85 -14.61 -3.67
N MET A 28 -14.67 -14.61 -5.00
CA MET A 28 -15.20 -13.56 -5.88
C MET A 28 -16.74 -13.48 -5.90
N LYS A 29 -17.46 -14.53 -5.46
CA LYS A 29 -18.93 -14.57 -5.35
C LYS A 29 -19.40 -14.21 -3.95
N GLY A 30 -18.50 -14.20 -2.96
CA GLY A 30 -18.76 -13.90 -1.55
C GLY A 30 -19.05 -15.13 -0.70
N ALA A 31 -18.81 -16.34 -1.23
CA ALA A 31 -18.78 -17.53 -0.40
C ALA A 31 -17.58 -17.49 0.55
N GLU A 32 -17.79 -17.95 1.78
CA GLU A 32 -16.81 -17.83 2.87
C GLU A 32 -16.27 -19.20 3.26
N THR A 33 -14.94 -19.24 3.42
CA THR A 33 -14.23 -20.35 4.04
C THR A 33 -13.60 -19.84 5.34
N ARG A 34 -13.86 -20.52 6.45
CA ARG A 34 -13.33 -20.15 7.76
C ARG A 34 -12.35 -21.20 8.26
N TYR A 35 -11.18 -20.75 8.71
CA TYR A 35 -10.16 -21.57 9.38
C TYR A 35 -9.87 -20.99 10.76
N GLY A 36 -10.08 -21.79 11.82
CA GLY A 36 -9.52 -21.48 13.14
C GLY A 36 -8.00 -21.52 13.10
N TYR A 37 -7.35 -20.85 14.02
CA TYR A 37 -5.89 -20.76 14.01
C TYR A 37 -5.19 -22.12 14.18
N GLN A 38 -5.80 -23.10 14.84
CA GLN A 38 -5.27 -24.48 14.89
C GLN A 38 -5.26 -25.10 13.48
N GLU A 39 -6.31 -24.88 12.70
CA GLU A 39 -6.38 -25.34 11.33
C GLU A 39 -5.38 -24.62 10.42
N VAL A 40 -5.19 -23.30 10.59
CA VAL A 40 -4.14 -22.54 9.91
C VAL A 40 -2.76 -23.14 10.22
N ALA A 41 -2.47 -23.46 11.48
CA ALA A 41 -1.22 -24.10 11.88
C ALA A 41 -1.03 -25.48 11.22
N ARG A 42 -2.09 -26.27 11.11
CA ARG A 42 -2.07 -27.58 10.44
C ARG A 42 -1.82 -27.45 8.93
N LEU A 43 -2.59 -26.60 8.24
CA LEU A 43 -2.48 -26.38 6.78
C LEU A 43 -1.12 -25.80 6.39
N THR A 44 -0.62 -24.85 7.18
CA THR A 44 0.71 -24.27 6.94
C THR A 44 1.83 -25.29 7.19
N SER A 45 1.68 -26.23 8.13
CA SER A 45 2.63 -27.32 8.33
C SER A 45 2.68 -28.26 7.13
N GLN A 46 1.54 -28.61 6.55
CA GLN A 46 1.47 -29.46 5.36
C GLN A 46 2.11 -28.79 4.14
N ARG A 47 1.81 -27.49 3.89
CA ARG A 47 2.44 -26.72 2.81
C ARG A 47 3.95 -26.58 3.03
N ALA A 48 4.40 -26.34 4.26
CA ALA A 48 5.80 -26.25 4.62
C ALA A 48 6.55 -27.58 4.38
N ALA A 49 5.91 -28.74 4.69
CA ALA A 49 6.47 -30.04 4.37
C ALA A 49 6.64 -30.25 2.85
N ALA A 50 5.69 -29.78 2.04
CA ALA A 50 5.83 -29.78 0.59
C ALA A 50 7.02 -28.91 0.11
N MET A 51 7.18 -27.72 0.67
CA MET A 51 8.33 -26.85 0.37
C MET A 51 9.66 -27.51 0.75
N GLN A 52 9.74 -28.19 1.90
CA GLN A 52 10.94 -28.94 2.29
C GLN A 52 11.25 -30.12 1.36
N ARG A 53 10.23 -30.83 0.88
CA ARG A 53 10.42 -31.88 -0.17
C ARG A 53 10.92 -31.33 -1.48
N MET A 54 10.65 -30.05 -1.79
CA MET A 54 11.20 -29.35 -2.95
C MET A 54 12.66 -28.90 -2.71
N GLY A 55 13.25 -29.17 -1.54
CA GLY A 55 14.61 -28.79 -1.17
C GLY A 55 14.75 -27.37 -0.63
N LEU A 56 13.64 -26.68 -0.30
CA LEU A 56 13.69 -25.37 0.30
C LEU A 56 14.11 -25.46 1.79
N ARG A 57 14.97 -24.54 2.19
CA ARG A 57 15.58 -24.47 3.54
C ARG A 57 15.50 -23.05 4.08
N LYS A 58 15.72 -22.89 5.38
CA LYS A 58 15.88 -21.58 6.05
C LYS A 58 16.86 -20.70 5.27
N GLY A 59 16.44 -19.46 4.99
CA GLY A 59 17.20 -18.48 4.24
C GLY A 59 16.97 -18.50 2.72
N ASP A 60 16.33 -19.53 2.13
CA ASP A 60 15.96 -19.52 0.72
C ASP A 60 14.85 -18.50 0.45
N ARG A 61 14.91 -17.79 -0.67
CA ARG A 61 13.86 -16.82 -1.07
C ARG A 61 12.93 -17.47 -2.09
N VAL A 62 11.63 -17.15 -1.94
CA VAL A 62 10.60 -17.63 -2.87
C VAL A 62 9.68 -16.50 -3.30
N GLY A 63 9.44 -16.36 -4.59
CA GLY A 63 8.47 -15.39 -5.12
C GLY A 63 7.05 -15.88 -4.90
N LEU A 64 6.11 -14.97 -4.61
CA LEU A 64 4.68 -15.26 -4.49
C LEU A 64 3.89 -14.37 -5.44
N VAL A 65 3.31 -14.94 -6.49
CA VAL A 65 2.38 -14.27 -7.42
C VAL A 65 1.03 -14.98 -7.35
N VAL A 66 0.30 -14.73 -6.27
CA VAL A 66 -0.91 -15.49 -5.92
C VAL A 66 -2.13 -14.57 -5.87
N ILE A 67 -3.20 -14.97 -6.54
CA ILE A 67 -4.43 -14.17 -6.69
C ILE A 67 -5.38 -14.39 -5.51
N GLU A 68 -5.60 -15.64 -5.12
CA GLU A 68 -6.60 -15.98 -4.10
C GLU A 68 -6.02 -15.73 -2.69
N PRO A 69 -6.71 -14.95 -1.84
CA PRO A 69 -6.21 -14.59 -0.51
C PRO A 69 -5.86 -15.79 0.37
N GLU A 70 -6.66 -16.84 0.33
CA GLU A 70 -6.44 -18.07 1.10
C GLU A 70 -5.10 -18.73 0.75
N ASP A 71 -4.85 -18.98 -0.53
CA ASP A 71 -3.61 -19.61 -0.98
C ASP A 71 -2.39 -18.72 -0.71
N PHE A 72 -2.55 -17.40 -0.84
CA PHE A 72 -1.49 -16.46 -0.53
C PHE A 72 -1.11 -16.56 0.95
N VAL A 73 -2.08 -16.40 1.86
CA VAL A 73 -1.84 -16.38 3.31
C VAL A 73 -1.25 -17.70 3.78
N LEU A 74 -1.84 -18.81 3.42
CA LEU A 74 -1.37 -20.13 3.88
C LEU A 74 0.01 -20.48 3.32
N THR A 75 0.33 -20.07 2.09
CA THR A 75 1.65 -20.30 1.49
C THR A 75 2.72 -19.37 2.08
N PHE A 76 2.38 -18.11 2.29
CA PHE A 76 3.26 -17.14 2.96
C PHE A 76 3.61 -17.60 4.37
N LEU A 77 2.63 -17.93 5.19
CA LEU A 77 2.85 -18.37 6.57
C LEU A 77 3.60 -19.71 6.64
N ALA A 78 3.36 -20.62 5.69
CA ALA A 78 4.11 -21.89 5.59
C ALA A 78 5.60 -21.65 5.34
N ALA A 79 5.95 -20.73 4.42
CA ALA A 79 7.32 -20.35 4.16
C ALA A 79 7.98 -19.73 5.41
N VAL A 80 7.34 -18.76 6.05
CA VAL A 80 7.84 -18.08 7.25
C VAL A 80 8.10 -19.07 8.39
N ARG A 81 7.26 -20.08 8.58
CA ARG A 81 7.41 -21.10 9.64
C ARG A 81 8.67 -21.94 9.52
N ILE A 82 9.19 -22.17 8.33
CA ILE A 82 10.42 -22.91 8.09
C ILE A 82 11.62 -22.01 7.77
N GLY A 83 11.47 -20.69 7.98
CA GLY A 83 12.52 -19.70 7.72
C GLY A 83 12.84 -19.48 6.25
N VAL A 84 12.00 -19.95 5.33
CA VAL A 84 12.03 -19.57 3.92
C VAL A 84 11.49 -18.14 3.82
N VAL A 85 12.16 -17.30 3.06
CA VAL A 85 11.90 -15.87 2.95
C VAL A 85 10.97 -15.60 1.75
N PRO A 86 9.67 -15.38 1.93
CA PRO A 86 8.78 -15.04 0.84
C PRO A 86 9.01 -13.62 0.32
N VAL A 87 8.79 -13.46 -0.98
CA VAL A 87 8.85 -12.20 -1.71
C VAL A 87 7.47 -11.99 -2.36
N PRO A 88 6.56 -11.27 -1.69
CA PRO A 88 5.24 -10.95 -2.23
C PRO A 88 5.34 -10.10 -3.49
N LEU A 89 4.65 -10.53 -4.55
CA LEU A 89 4.62 -9.85 -5.84
C LEU A 89 3.16 -9.70 -6.30
N TYR A 90 2.86 -8.56 -6.90
CA TYR A 90 1.51 -8.35 -7.42
C TYR A 90 1.25 -9.18 -8.68
N PRO A 91 0.03 -9.74 -8.85
CA PRO A 91 -0.36 -10.39 -10.09
C PRO A 91 -0.62 -9.36 -11.20
N PRO A 92 -0.53 -9.72 -12.49
CA PRO A 92 -0.82 -8.79 -13.58
C PRO A 92 -2.27 -8.30 -13.50
N LEU A 93 -2.47 -6.99 -13.44
CA LEU A 93 -3.79 -6.37 -13.36
C LEU A 93 -4.53 -6.34 -14.71
N SER A 94 -3.77 -6.38 -15.80
CA SER A 94 -4.29 -6.46 -17.16
C SER A 94 -3.28 -7.17 -18.07
N PHE A 95 -3.77 -7.77 -19.13
CA PHE A 95 -2.90 -8.45 -20.10
C PHE A 95 -2.25 -7.49 -21.12
N GLY A 96 -2.67 -6.21 -21.16
CA GLY A 96 -2.13 -5.21 -22.10
C GLY A 96 -0.73 -4.66 -21.77
N ALA A 97 -0.17 -4.99 -20.60
CA ALA A 97 1.16 -4.54 -20.18
C ALA A 97 2.04 -5.71 -19.68
N LEU A 98 1.84 -6.90 -20.24
CA LEU A 98 2.52 -8.13 -19.80
C LEU A 98 4.05 -8.07 -19.92
N ASP A 99 4.60 -7.45 -20.97
CA ASP A 99 6.05 -7.32 -21.13
C ASP A 99 6.67 -6.51 -19.97
N ALA A 100 6.11 -5.34 -19.68
CA ALA A 100 6.58 -4.49 -18.57
C ALA A 100 6.39 -5.17 -17.20
N TYR A 101 5.29 -5.91 -17.03
CA TYR A 101 5.06 -6.71 -15.84
C TYR A 101 6.08 -7.84 -15.69
N ALA A 102 6.33 -8.60 -16.76
CA ALA A 102 7.30 -9.69 -16.78
C ALA A 102 8.72 -9.17 -16.51
N ASP A 103 9.12 -8.06 -17.12
CA ASP A 103 10.44 -7.44 -16.90
C ASP A 103 10.61 -7.00 -15.44
N ARG A 104 9.59 -6.38 -14.85
CA ARG A 104 9.64 -5.99 -13.45
C ARG A 104 9.69 -7.20 -12.52
N THR A 105 8.87 -8.22 -12.78
CA THR A 105 8.84 -9.46 -11.99
C THR A 105 10.19 -10.17 -12.09
N ARG A 106 10.75 -10.30 -13.31
CA ARG A 106 12.10 -10.82 -13.56
C ARG A 106 13.16 -10.09 -12.74
N LYS A 107 13.09 -8.74 -12.73
CA LYS A 107 14.03 -7.90 -11.97
C LYS A 107 13.95 -8.17 -10.47
N VAL A 108 12.74 -8.21 -9.89
CA VAL A 108 12.56 -8.48 -8.46
C VAL A 108 13.03 -9.90 -8.09
N LEU A 109 12.66 -10.91 -8.88
CA LEU A 109 13.11 -12.30 -8.65
C LEU A 109 14.63 -12.44 -8.73
N GLY A 110 15.27 -11.73 -9.68
CA GLY A 110 16.73 -11.68 -9.79
C GLY A 110 17.41 -10.99 -8.62
N LEU A 111 16.92 -9.80 -8.22
CA LEU A 111 17.47 -9.04 -7.08
C LEU A 111 17.29 -9.78 -5.75
N SER A 112 16.16 -10.45 -5.55
CA SER A 112 15.91 -11.28 -4.37
C SER A 112 16.63 -12.63 -4.42
N GLN A 113 17.17 -13.02 -5.57
CA GLN A 113 17.76 -14.35 -5.80
C GLN A 113 16.76 -15.47 -5.44
N ALA A 114 15.52 -15.32 -5.87
CA ALA A 114 14.47 -16.30 -5.58
C ALA A 114 14.78 -17.64 -6.28
N ARG A 115 14.59 -18.76 -5.55
CA ARG A 115 14.80 -20.13 -6.04
C ARG A 115 13.53 -20.74 -6.64
N VAL A 116 12.39 -20.43 -6.06
CA VAL A 116 11.09 -20.96 -6.50
C VAL A 116 10.11 -19.80 -6.65
N LEU A 117 9.27 -19.88 -7.69
CA LEU A 117 8.12 -18.98 -7.86
C LEU A 117 6.83 -19.77 -7.61
N PHE A 118 6.12 -19.43 -6.53
CA PHE A 118 4.76 -19.89 -6.32
C PHE A 118 3.79 -18.96 -7.03
N ALA A 119 2.97 -19.48 -7.91
CA ALA A 119 2.02 -18.68 -8.69
C ALA A 119 0.66 -19.37 -8.78
N SER A 120 -0.42 -18.59 -8.89
CA SER A 120 -1.73 -19.14 -9.19
C SER A 120 -1.73 -19.83 -10.57
N GLU A 121 -2.43 -20.97 -10.69
CA GLU A 121 -2.51 -21.76 -11.92
C GLU A 121 -2.91 -20.92 -13.14
N LYS A 122 -3.85 -19.99 -12.95
CA LYS A 122 -4.30 -19.04 -13.99
C LYS A 122 -3.16 -18.20 -14.60
N LEU A 123 -2.07 -18.00 -13.85
CA LEU A 123 -0.91 -17.19 -14.27
C LEU A 123 0.26 -18.04 -14.78
N GLN A 124 0.22 -19.36 -14.59
CA GLN A 124 1.30 -20.27 -14.92
C GLN A 124 1.79 -20.08 -16.37
N ASN A 125 0.86 -20.06 -17.31
CA ASN A 125 1.18 -19.96 -18.74
C ASN A 125 1.81 -18.61 -19.14
N VAL A 126 1.70 -17.57 -18.32
CA VAL A 126 2.31 -16.26 -18.55
C VAL A 126 3.69 -16.16 -17.88
N LEU A 127 3.82 -16.77 -16.70
CA LEU A 127 4.99 -16.60 -15.84
C LEU A 127 6.08 -17.68 -16.03
N TRP A 128 5.77 -18.80 -16.70
CA TRP A 128 6.73 -19.91 -16.84
C TRP A 128 8.05 -19.48 -17.50
N SER A 129 7.99 -18.58 -18.47
CA SER A 129 9.17 -18.07 -19.16
C SER A 129 10.17 -17.33 -18.23
N LEU A 130 9.77 -16.96 -17.02
CA LEU A 130 10.65 -16.37 -16.01
C LEU A 130 11.67 -17.38 -15.47
N VAL A 131 11.35 -18.69 -15.48
CA VAL A 131 12.27 -19.75 -15.03
C VAL A 131 13.57 -19.73 -15.86
N ASP A 132 13.45 -19.57 -17.19
CA ASP A 132 14.62 -19.47 -18.05
C ASP A 132 15.32 -18.08 -17.99
N ALA A 133 14.56 -17.05 -17.59
CA ALA A 133 15.02 -15.66 -17.63
C ALA A 133 15.72 -15.19 -16.33
N VAL A 134 15.53 -15.96 -15.23
CA VAL A 134 16.12 -15.64 -13.91
C VAL A 134 17.06 -16.76 -13.51
N PRO A 135 18.38 -16.56 -13.49
CA PRO A 135 19.36 -17.63 -13.28
C PRO A 135 19.23 -18.40 -11.97
N THR A 136 18.68 -17.77 -10.93
CA THR A 136 18.48 -18.41 -9.62
C THR A 136 17.15 -19.16 -9.50
N LEU A 137 16.23 -18.96 -10.43
CA LEU A 137 14.88 -19.54 -10.38
C LEU A 137 14.89 -20.96 -10.96
N GLU A 138 14.79 -21.94 -10.08
CA GLU A 138 14.84 -23.37 -10.44
C GLU A 138 13.51 -23.86 -11.03
N ARG A 139 12.39 -23.35 -10.53
CA ARG A 139 11.04 -23.81 -10.95
C ARG A 139 9.92 -22.82 -10.62
N LEU A 140 8.81 -23.01 -11.32
CA LEU A 140 7.51 -22.42 -11.00
C LEU A 140 6.59 -23.53 -10.47
N VAL A 141 5.93 -23.26 -9.35
CA VAL A 141 4.98 -24.19 -8.70
C VAL A 141 3.60 -23.55 -8.65
N CYS A 142 2.58 -24.25 -9.14
CA CYS A 142 1.20 -23.84 -8.97
C CYS A 142 0.81 -23.96 -7.50
N VAL A 143 0.42 -22.84 -6.89
CA VAL A 143 0.10 -22.78 -5.46
C VAL A 143 -1.05 -23.69 -5.08
N GLU A 144 -1.99 -23.94 -5.97
CA GLU A 144 -3.13 -24.83 -5.82
C GLU A 144 -2.72 -26.29 -5.54
N THR A 145 -1.56 -26.71 -6.05
CA THR A 145 -1.02 -28.08 -5.78
C THR A 145 -0.60 -28.27 -4.33
N LEU A 146 -0.45 -27.19 -3.58
CA LEU A 146 -0.12 -27.25 -2.15
C LEU A 146 -1.37 -27.46 -1.27
N ARG A 147 -2.59 -27.36 -1.82
CA ARG A 147 -3.83 -27.55 -1.05
C ARG A 147 -3.95 -28.98 -0.54
N ASP A 148 -3.54 -29.95 -1.36
CA ASP A 148 -3.61 -31.38 -1.06
C ASP A 148 -2.30 -31.92 -0.44
N ALA A 149 -1.38 -31.02 -0.04
CA ALA A 149 -0.11 -31.41 0.53
C ALA A 149 -0.32 -32.20 1.84
N GLN A 150 0.41 -33.29 1.98
CA GLN A 150 0.36 -34.15 3.16
C GLN A 150 1.71 -34.16 3.89
N GLY A 151 1.70 -34.62 5.13
CA GLY A 151 2.87 -34.74 6.00
C GLY A 151 3.05 -33.55 6.93
N ALA A 152 4.00 -33.69 7.86
CA ALA A 152 4.38 -32.67 8.79
C ALA A 152 5.76 -32.10 8.44
N ALA A 153 5.93 -30.78 8.57
CA ALA A 153 7.21 -30.12 8.39
C ALA A 153 8.10 -30.32 9.63
N THR A 154 9.40 -30.24 9.41
CA THR A 154 10.38 -30.04 10.46
C THR A 154 10.65 -28.55 10.60
N PHE A 155 10.45 -27.98 11.79
CA PHE A 155 10.60 -26.55 12.02
C PHE A 155 11.99 -26.25 12.58
N PRO A 156 12.83 -25.52 11.83
CA PRO A 156 14.11 -25.04 12.36
C PRO A 156 13.87 -23.94 13.40
N PRO A 157 14.83 -23.67 14.29
CA PRO A 157 14.76 -22.51 15.17
C PRO A 157 14.76 -21.22 14.34
N ILE A 158 13.79 -20.35 14.63
CA ILE A 158 13.63 -19.04 14.01
C ILE A 158 13.88 -17.98 15.08
N GLU A 159 14.91 -17.17 14.85
CA GLU A 159 15.30 -16.10 15.75
C GLU A 159 14.60 -14.77 15.39
N PRO A 160 14.43 -13.85 16.34
CA PRO A 160 13.83 -12.53 16.09
C PRO A 160 14.53 -11.75 14.98
N GLU A 161 15.84 -11.95 14.85
CA GLU A 161 16.68 -11.25 13.88
C GLU A 161 16.68 -11.90 12.48
N ASP A 162 16.08 -13.06 12.32
CA ASP A 162 15.93 -13.68 11.01
C ASP A 162 15.02 -12.84 10.10
N ILE A 163 15.30 -12.88 8.80
CA ILE A 163 14.44 -12.22 7.80
C ILE A 163 13.14 -12.99 7.69
N ALA A 164 12.03 -12.34 8.01
CA ALA A 164 10.71 -12.91 7.86
C ALA A 164 10.23 -12.88 6.39
N PHE A 165 10.44 -11.75 5.70
CA PHE A 165 10.14 -11.61 4.28
C PHE A 165 10.84 -10.38 3.67
N LEU A 166 10.81 -10.27 2.34
CA LEU A 166 11.28 -9.08 1.62
C LEU A 166 10.09 -8.33 1.01
N GLN A 167 9.91 -7.07 1.43
CA GLN A 167 8.88 -6.20 0.85
C GLN A 167 9.48 -5.36 -0.26
N TYR A 168 9.18 -5.69 -1.52
CA TYR A 168 9.62 -4.86 -2.63
C TYR A 168 8.69 -3.67 -2.82
N THR A 169 9.25 -2.48 -2.67
CA THR A 169 8.51 -1.22 -2.87
C THR A 169 8.49 -0.86 -4.35
N SER A 170 7.37 -0.25 -4.76
CA SER A 170 7.23 0.27 -6.13
C SER A 170 7.99 1.56 -6.38
N GLY A 171 8.92 1.93 -5.50
CA GLY A 171 9.72 3.15 -5.45
C GLY A 171 9.58 4.14 -6.62
N SER A 172 9.69 5.41 -6.35
CA SER A 172 9.72 6.47 -7.38
C SER A 172 10.98 6.41 -8.27
N THR A 173 11.92 5.52 -7.96
CA THR A 173 13.14 5.24 -8.74
C THR A 173 12.92 4.05 -9.69
N ALA A 174 13.70 3.99 -10.78
CA ALA A 174 13.58 2.95 -11.80
C ALA A 174 13.77 1.52 -11.26
N ASP A 175 14.48 1.36 -10.14
CA ASP A 175 14.85 0.08 -9.57
C ASP A 175 14.08 -0.27 -8.29
N PRO A 176 13.41 -1.45 -8.26
CA PRO A 176 12.72 -1.92 -7.06
C PRO A 176 13.73 -2.21 -5.94
N LYS A 177 13.41 -1.77 -4.71
CA LYS A 177 14.21 -2.03 -3.51
C LYS A 177 13.48 -3.03 -2.62
N GLY A 178 14.18 -4.08 -2.19
CA GLY A 178 13.63 -5.09 -1.28
C GLY A 178 13.91 -4.71 0.17
N VAL A 179 12.92 -4.18 0.86
CA VAL A 179 13.03 -3.86 2.30
C VAL A 179 13.19 -5.16 3.09
N VAL A 180 14.20 -5.23 3.93
CA VAL A 180 14.48 -6.38 4.80
C VAL A 180 13.64 -6.29 6.06
N VAL A 181 12.56 -7.08 6.09
CA VAL A 181 11.65 -7.14 7.25
C VAL A 181 12.01 -8.35 8.12
N THR A 182 12.40 -8.10 9.37
CA THR A 182 12.76 -9.15 10.34
C THR A 182 11.55 -9.54 11.21
N HIS A 183 11.64 -10.69 11.89
CA HIS A 183 10.63 -11.06 12.88
C HIS A 183 10.58 -10.03 14.01
N ALA A 184 11.71 -9.51 14.47
CA ALA A 184 11.78 -8.51 15.53
C ALA A 184 11.03 -7.23 15.16
N SER A 185 11.30 -6.65 13.98
CA SER A 185 10.63 -5.43 13.53
C SER A 185 9.12 -5.64 13.33
N LEU A 186 8.71 -6.83 12.83
CA LEU A 186 7.30 -7.19 12.70
C LEU A 186 6.59 -7.26 14.04
N ILE A 187 7.16 -7.98 15.01
CA ILE A 187 6.55 -8.14 16.33
C ILE A 187 6.44 -6.78 17.05
N ALA A 188 7.49 -5.95 16.96
CA ALA A 188 7.48 -4.60 17.53
C ALA A 188 6.37 -3.74 16.89
N ASN A 189 6.30 -3.71 15.56
CA ASN A 189 5.31 -2.90 14.86
C ASN A 189 3.88 -3.41 15.04
N CYS A 190 3.66 -4.73 14.97
CA CYS A 190 2.33 -5.31 15.22
C CYS A 190 1.86 -5.01 16.66
N HIS A 191 2.76 -5.05 17.65
CA HIS A 191 2.43 -4.67 19.03
C HIS A 191 2.07 -3.20 19.13
N ALA A 192 2.84 -2.30 18.51
CA ALA A 192 2.55 -0.88 18.47
C ALA A 192 1.18 -0.60 17.82
N ILE A 193 0.90 -1.21 16.68
CA ILE A 193 -0.38 -1.05 15.97
C ILE A 193 -1.56 -1.53 16.83
N ILE A 194 -1.51 -2.76 17.34
CA ILE A 194 -2.66 -3.40 17.98
C ILE A 194 -2.87 -2.88 19.40
N VAL A 195 -1.78 -2.76 20.18
CA VAL A 195 -1.90 -2.44 21.61
C VAL A 195 -1.87 -0.93 21.86
N GLN A 196 -0.92 -0.22 21.24
CA GLN A 196 -0.80 1.22 21.48
C GLN A 196 -1.78 2.02 20.61
N GLY A 197 -1.82 1.73 19.30
CA GLY A 197 -2.62 2.48 18.33
C GLY A 197 -4.09 2.13 18.32
N LEU A 198 -4.45 0.85 18.43
CA LEU A 198 -5.83 0.37 18.41
C LEU A 198 -6.38 -0.01 19.78
N GLU A 199 -5.59 0.12 20.83
CA GLU A 199 -5.96 -0.17 22.23
C GLU A 199 -6.66 -1.53 22.41
N LYS A 200 -6.25 -2.54 21.60
CA LYS A 200 -6.88 -3.85 21.60
C LYS A 200 -6.25 -4.79 22.63
N GLY A 201 -7.12 -5.50 23.33
CA GLY A 201 -6.73 -6.66 24.13
C GLY A 201 -6.32 -7.84 23.25
N LYS A 202 -5.80 -8.89 23.89
CA LYS A 202 -5.41 -10.12 23.22
C LYS A 202 -6.66 -10.90 22.79
N GLY A 203 -6.76 -11.21 21.50
CA GLY A 203 -7.88 -11.93 20.93
C GLY A 203 -9.12 -11.08 20.65
N ASP A 204 -9.08 -9.79 20.96
CA ASP A 204 -10.22 -8.89 20.81
C ASP A 204 -10.32 -8.31 19.40
N GLY A 205 -11.56 -8.26 18.90
CA GLY A 205 -11.92 -7.58 17.68
C GLY A 205 -11.86 -8.44 16.41
N VAL A 206 -12.51 -7.90 15.38
CA VAL A 206 -12.57 -8.48 14.05
C VAL A 206 -12.03 -7.47 13.04
N ALA A 207 -10.97 -7.83 12.35
CA ALA A 207 -10.40 -7.03 11.29
C ALA A 207 -11.04 -7.41 9.95
N VAL A 208 -11.41 -6.42 9.13
CA VAL A 208 -11.99 -6.65 7.79
C VAL A 208 -11.13 -5.96 6.75
N SER A 209 -10.63 -6.69 5.75
CA SER A 209 -9.72 -6.16 4.74
C SER A 209 -10.04 -6.64 3.33
N TRP A 210 -10.01 -5.70 2.39
CA TRP A 210 -9.98 -5.96 0.95
C TRP A 210 -8.61 -5.59 0.34
N LEU A 211 -7.66 -5.17 1.16
CA LEU A 211 -6.35 -4.72 0.71
C LEU A 211 -5.57 -5.85 0.03
N PRO A 212 -4.78 -5.52 -1.00
CA PRO A 212 -3.89 -6.49 -1.62
C PRO A 212 -2.88 -7.05 -0.60
N LEU A 213 -2.76 -8.38 -0.55
CA LEU A 213 -1.86 -9.06 0.39
C LEU A 213 -0.37 -9.01 -0.01
N TYR A 214 -0.07 -8.60 -1.23
CA TYR A 214 1.30 -8.32 -1.67
C TYR A 214 1.78 -6.92 -1.26
N HIS A 215 0.93 -6.12 -0.60
CA HIS A 215 1.22 -4.80 -0.06
C HIS A 215 1.33 -4.88 1.46
N ASP A 216 2.27 -4.10 2.05
CA ASP A 216 2.57 -4.07 3.48
C ASP A 216 1.31 -3.88 4.35
N MET A 217 0.45 -2.92 4.03
CA MET A 217 -0.77 -2.63 4.80
C MET A 217 -1.73 -3.83 4.84
N GLY A 218 -1.90 -4.55 3.72
CA GLY A 218 -2.73 -5.76 3.67
C GLY A 218 -2.09 -6.94 4.38
N LEU A 219 -0.79 -7.16 4.15
CA LEU A 219 -0.06 -8.31 4.69
C LEU A 219 0.25 -8.13 6.18
N ILE A 220 0.91 -7.04 6.55
CA ILE A 220 1.33 -6.84 7.94
C ILE A 220 0.12 -6.50 8.81
N GLY A 221 -0.74 -5.56 8.38
CA GLY A 221 -1.87 -5.10 9.19
C GLY A 221 -2.95 -6.15 9.41
N PHE A 222 -3.21 -7.03 8.44
CA PHE A 222 -4.37 -7.93 8.50
C PHE A 222 -4.03 -9.43 8.53
N VAL A 223 -2.83 -9.84 8.11
CA VAL A 223 -2.38 -11.24 8.30
C VAL A 223 -1.50 -11.34 9.52
N ILE A 224 -0.39 -10.56 9.56
CA ILE A 224 0.63 -10.75 10.59
C ILE A 224 0.20 -10.15 11.93
N ALA A 225 -0.30 -8.91 11.95
CA ALA A 225 -0.71 -8.27 13.21
C ALA A 225 -1.85 -9.01 13.89
N THR A 226 -2.81 -9.52 13.12
CA THR A 226 -3.95 -10.24 13.68
C THR A 226 -3.58 -11.63 14.24
N ILE A 227 -2.73 -12.40 13.55
CA ILE A 227 -2.30 -13.70 14.07
C ILE A 227 -1.38 -13.55 15.29
N THR A 228 -0.54 -12.52 15.34
CA THR A 228 0.35 -12.28 16.49
C THR A 228 -0.39 -11.82 17.75
N HIS A 229 -1.65 -11.38 17.62
CA HIS A 229 -2.49 -10.93 18.74
C HIS A 229 -3.76 -11.77 18.92
N GLY A 230 -3.95 -12.80 18.10
CA GLY A 230 -5.08 -13.72 18.20
C GLY A 230 -6.42 -13.13 17.73
N MET A 231 -6.43 -12.05 16.92
CA MET A 231 -7.66 -11.43 16.39
C MET A 231 -8.20 -12.22 15.19
N THR A 232 -9.50 -12.13 14.93
CA THR A 232 -10.09 -12.67 13.69
C THR A 232 -9.88 -11.70 12.53
N SER A 233 -9.57 -12.22 11.32
CA SER A 233 -9.54 -11.43 10.08
C SER A 233 -10.45 -11.97 9.02
N VAL A 234 -11.16 -11.06 8.34
CA VAL A 234 -12.01 -11.34 7.18
C VAL A 234 -11.37 -10.72 5.93
N PHE A 235 -11.07 -11.55 4.95
CA PHE A 235 -10.42 -11.15 3.70
C PHE A 235 -11.41 -11.14 2.54
N ILE A 236 -11.56 -9.98 1.92
CA ILE A 236 -12.34 -9.75 0.71
C ILE A 236 -11.37 -9.67 -0.47
N PRO A 237 -11.57 -10.39 -1.58
CA PRO A 237 -10.72 -10.22 -2.75
C PRO A 237 -10.72 -8.77 -3.23
N THR A 238 -9.54 -8.19 -3.46
CA THR A 238 -9.39 -6.78 -3.89
C THR A 238 -10.24 -6.46 -5.12
N MET A 239 -10.28 -7.37 -6.11
CA MET A 239 -11.07 -7.17 -7.33
C MET A 239 -12.58 -7.20 -7.08
N ARG A 240 -13.04 -7.86 -6.02
CA ARG A 240 -14.45 -7.84 -5.61
C ARG A 240 -14.83 -6.46 -5.06
N PHE A 241 -13.98 -5.87 -4.21
CA PHE A 241 -14.13 -4.50 -3.74
C PHE A 241 -14.12 -3.49 -4.89
N ILE A 242 -13.16 -3.56 -5.80
CA ILE A 242 -13.06 -2.62 -6.94
C ILE A 242 -14.33 -2.66 -7.82
N LYS A 243 -14.91 -3.84 -8.01
CA LYS A 243 -16.15 -4.00 -8.80
C LYS A 243 -17.39 -3.51 -8.04
N LYS A 244 -17.49 -3.82 -6.76
CA LYS A 244 -18.61 -3.48 -5.90
C LYS A 244 -18.10 -3.01 -4.52
N PRO A 245 -17.82 -1.70 -4.33
CA PRO A 245 -17.25 -1.20 -3.07
C PRO A 245 -18.09 -1.44 -1.83
N SER A 246 -19.41 -1.55 -1.96
CA SER A 246 -20.35 -1.83 -0.86
C SER A 246 -20.07 -3.16 -0.15
N VAL A 247 -19.43 -4.13 -0.80
CA VAL A 247 -19.06 -5.41 -0.15
C VAL A 247 -18.16 -5.23 1.08
N TRP A 248 -17.44 -4.11 1.16
CA TRP A 248 -16.62 -3.77 2.31
C TRP A 248 -17.48 -3.48 3.53
N MET A 249 -18.48 -2.61 3.40
CA MET A 249 -19.41 -2.27 4.49
C MET A 249 -20.32 -3.45 4.83
N ASP A 250 -20.75 -4.24 3.83
CA ASP A 250 -21.49 -5.48 4.04
C ASP A 250 -20.73 -6.46 4.94
N ALA A 251 -19.43 -6.64 4.68
CA ALA A 251 -18.61 -7.55 5.48
C ALA A 251 -18.42 -7.02 6.91
N ILE A 252 -18.18 -5.71 7.07
CA ILE A 252 -18.08 -5.09 8.39
C ILE A 252 -19.38 -5.28 9.19
N HIS A 253 -20.51 -4.99 8.59
CA HIS A 253 -21.82 -5.17 9.21
C HIS A 253 -22.07 -6.62 9.65
N ARG A 254 -21.88 -7.59 8.72
CA ARG A 254 -22.16 -9.01 8.98
C ARG A 254 -21.22 -9.65 10.00
N HIS A 255 -19.94 -9.31 9.97
CA HIS A 255 -18.92 -9.88 10.87
C HIS A 255 -18.73 -9.05 12.14
N ARG A 256 -19.51 -7.96 12.32
CA ARG A 256 -19.29 -7.01 13.42
C ARG A 256 -17.83 -6.54 13.47
N GLY A 257 -17.30 -6.17 12.30
CA GLY A 257 -15.92 -5.71 12.16
C GLY A 257 -15.62 -4.50 13.04
N THR A 258 -14.46 -4.50 13.68
CA THR A 258 -14.03 -3.42 14.58
C THR A 258 -12.92 -2.58 14.00
N VAL A 259 -12.13 -3.13 13.08
CA VAL A 259 -10.96 -2.49 12.48
C VAL A 259 -10.92 -2.73 10.98
N SER A 260 -10.69 -1.67 10.21
CA SER A 260 -10.41 -1.76 8.79
C SER A 260 -9.54 -0.58 8.36
N PHE A 261 -8.65 -0.79 7.39
CA PHE A 261 -7.79 0.26 6.85
C PHE A 261 -7.92 0.35 5.33
N ALA A 262 -7.80 1.55 4.80
CA ALA A 262 -7.83 1.78 3.37
C ALA A 262 -7.08 3.08 3.00
N PRO A 263 -6.60 3.23 1.75
CA PRO A 263 -6.13 4.51 1.26
C PRO A 263 -7.31 5.47 0.99
N ASN A 264 -7.01 6.75 0.94
CA ASN A 264 -7.99 7.83 0.83
C ASN A 264 -8.99 7.66 -0.32
N PHE A 265 -8.53 7.15 -1.49
CA PHE A 265 -9.42 6.92 -2.64
C PHE A 265 -10.56 5.96 -2.35
N ALA A 266 -10.39 5.00 -1.45
CA ALA A 266 -11.39 3.99 -1.15
C ALA A 266 -12.57 4.58 -0.39
N TYR A 267 -12.31 5.51 0.51
CA TYR A 267 -13.34 6.27 1.22
C TYR A 267 -14.17 7.11 0.26
N ALA A 268 -13.53 7.85 -0.65
CA ALA A 268 -14.23 8.56 -1.72
C ALA A 268 -15.03 7.63 -2.64
N LEU A 269 -14.49 6.44 -2.96
CA LEU A 269 -15.14 5.48 -3.85
C LEU A 269 -16.39 4.88 -3.20
N VAL A 270 -16.30 4.42 -1.96
CA VAL A 270 -17.44 3.81 -1.25
C VAL A 270 -18.54 4.84 -1.00
N SER A 271 -18.20 6.05 -0.55
CA SER A 271 -19.19 7.13 -0.34
C SER A 271 -19.98 7.47 -1.60
N ARG A 272 -19.33 7.46 -2.77
CA ARG A 272 -19.98 7.77 -4.05
C ARG A 272 -20.80 6.62 -4.63
N LYS A 273 -20.49 5.37 -4.29
CA LYS A 273 -21.03 4.18 -4.97
C LYS A 273 -22.10 3.46 -4.18
N CYS A 274 -22.21 3.68 -2.88
CA CYS A 274 -23.27 3.06 -2.07
C CYS A 274 -24.63 3.70 -2.37
N THR A 275 -25.66 2.86 -2.41
CA THR A 275 -27.05 3.31 -2.57
C THR A 275 -27.66 3.67 -1.21
N GLU A 276 -28.75 4.43 -1.21
CA GLU A 276 -29.50 4.77 0.00
C GLU A 276 -30.01 3.53 0.74
N GLU A 277 -30.43 2.49 -0.01
CA GLU A 277 -30.90 1.23 0.56
C GLU A 277 -29.75 0.47 1.25
N GLU A 278 -28.56 0.42 0.61
CA GLU A 278 -27.37 -0.18 1.21
C GLU A 278 -26.99 0.56 2.49
N LEU A 279 -26.92 1.89 2.48
CA LEU A 279 -26.61 2.72 3.65
C LEU A 279 -27.57 2.47 4.81
N ALA A 280 -28.89 2.42 4.54
CA ALA A 280 -29.90 2.18 5.54
C ALA A 280 -29.88 0.74 6.12
N SER A 281 -29.33 -0.22 5.39
CA SER A 281 -29.23 -1.62 5.82
C SER A 281 -28.07 -1.90 6.77
N TRP A 282 -27.06 -1.03 6.83
CA TRP A 282 -25.86 -1.28 7.63
C TRP A 282 -25.96 -0.72 9.05
N ASP A 283 -25.45 -1.50 9.99
CA ASP A 283 -25.11 -1.06 11.34
C ASP A 283 -23.60 -1.16 11.52
N LEU A 284 -22.92 -0.02 11.44
CA LEU A 284 -21.47 0.11 11.57
C LEU A 284 -21.05 0.60 12.97
N SER A 285 -21.96 0.55 13.96
CA SER A 285 -21.69 0.96 15.34
C SER A 285 -20.61 0.11 16.03
N CYS A 286 -20.26 -1.03 15.43
CA CYS A 286 -19.17 -1.90 15.89
C CYS A 286 -17.78 -1.39 15.53
N MET A 287 -17.68 -0.47 14.54
CA MET A 287 -16.38 0.02 14.07
C MET A 287 -15.72 0.94 15.09
N GLU A 288 -14.50 0.62 15.43
CA GLU A 288 -13.66 1.41 16.31
C GLU A 288 -12.57 2.17 15.54
N ALA A 289 -12.10 1.58 14.42
CA ALA A 289 -11.07 2.20 13.59
C ALA A 289 -11.28 1.98 12.08
N PHE A 290 -11.65 3.03 11.37
CA PHE A 290 -11.51 3.18 9.92
C PHE A 290 -10.20 3.89 9.62
N GLY A 291 -9.10 3.13 9.51
CA GLY A 291 -7.78 3.68 9.31
C GLY A 291 -7.57 4.18 7.88
N CYS A 292 -7.06 5.41 7.75
CA CYS A 292 -6.74 6.04 6.47
C CYS A 292 -5.25 6.40 6.41
N GLY A 293 -4.55 5.91 5.38
CA GLY A 293 -3.12 6.19 5.21
C GLY A 293 -2.56 5.71 3.87
N ALA A 294 -1.25 5.57 3.81
CA ALA A 294 -0.48 5.17 2.62
C ALA A 294 -0.45 6.18 1.46
N GLU A 295 -1.22 7.25 1.54
CA GLU A 295 -1.23 8.42 0.63
C GLU A 295 -1.71 9.65 1.41
N PRO A 296 -1.49 10.88 0.92
CA PRO A 296 -1.99 12.08 1.56
C PRO A 296 -3.51 12.03 1.77
N ILE A 297 -3.96 12.37 2.96
CA ILE A 297 -5.37 12.29 3.34
C ILE A 297 -6.05 13.60 2.99
N HIS A 298 -7.07 13.54 2.13
CA HIS A 298 -7.85 14.72 1.75
C HIS A 298 -8.89 15.04 2.84
N PRO A 299 -8.86 16.23 3.47
CA PRO A 299 -9.75 16.57 4.58
C PRO A 299 -11.24 16.44 4.23
N ASP A 300 -11.65 16.91 3.04
CA ASP A 300 -13.07 16.86 2.63
C ASP A 300 -13.56 15.45 2.32
N THR A 301 -12.68 14.58 1.79
CA THR A 301 -13.01 13.17 1.61
C THR A 301 -13.26 12.50 2.96
N ALA A 302 -12.43 12.79 3.95
CA ALA A 302 -12.58 12.29 5.31
C ALA A 302 -13.89 12.80 5.94
N ARG A 303 -14.14 14.11 5.89
CA ARG A 303 -15.38 14.73 6.40
C ARG A 303 -16.63 14.15 5.74
N GLY A 304 -16.65 14.07 4.42
CA GLY A 304 -17.79 13.53 3.68
C GLY A 304 -18.07 12.06 4.01
N PHE A 305 -17.04 11.23 4.19
CA PHE A 305 -17.18 9.85 4.64
C PHE A 305 -17.74 9.80 6.08
N ILE A 306 -17.15 10.56 7.00
CA ILE A 306 -17.59 10.62 8.40
C ILE A 306 -19.08 11.02 8.48
N GLU A 307 -19.45 12.12 7.84
CA GLU A 307 -20.83 12.62 7.84
C GLU A 307 -21.83 11.60 7.27
N LEU A 308 -21.53 11.03 6.09
CA LEU A 308 -22.41 10.08 5.43
C LEU A 308 -22.66 8.84 6.28
N PHE A 309 -21.57 8.19 6.75
CA PHE A 309 -21.70 6.91 7.43
C PHE A 309 -22.12 7.03 8.90
N SER A 310 -21.82 8.16 9.57
CA SER A 310 -22.35 8.41 10.92
C SER A 310 -23.86 8.69 10.90
N THR A 311 -24.33 9.43 9.90
CA THR A 311 -25.76 9.79 9.78
C THR A 311 -26.62 8.64 9.28
N ARG A 312 -26.10 7.82 8.35
CA ARG A 312 -26.91 6.85 7.59
C ARG A 312 -26.64 5.39 8.00
N ALA A 313 -25.49 5.07 8.57
CA ALA A 313 -25.07 3.70 8.88
C ALA A 313 -24.61 3.53 10.33
N ARG A 314 -24.92 4.48 11.23
CA ARG A 314 -24.66 4.42 12.68
C ARG A 314 -23.18 4.29 13.07
N MET A 315 -22.27 4.73 12.20
CA MET A 315 -20.83 4.77 12.51
C MET A 315 -20.53 5.84 13.57
N ASP A 316 -19.67 5.54 14.54
CA ASP A 316 -19.13 6.58 15.43
C ASP A 316 -18.21 7.51 14.61
N PRO A 317 -18.44 8.84 14.57
CA PRO A 317 -17.59 9.77 13.83
C PRO A 317 -16.12 9.76 14.29
N ARG A 318 -15.84 9.33 15.52
CA ARG A 318 -14.48 9.18 16.06
C ARG A 318 -13.73 7.97 15.47
N ALA A 319 -14.44 7.04 14.83
CA ALA A 319 -13.84 5.83 14.24
C ALA A 319 -12.92 6.14 13.06
N PHE A 320 -13.01 7.30 12.39
CA PHE A 320 -12.08 7.66 11.33
C PHE A 320 -10.69 7.94 11.91
N LEU A 321 -9.66 7.21 11.44
CA LEU A 321 -8.34 7.15 12.05
C LEU A 321 -7.24 7.43 11.00
N PRO A 322 -6.81 8.69 10.84
CA PRO A 322 -5.61 9.01 10.08
C PRO A 322 -4.37 8.30 10.63
N ALA A 323 -3.51 7.86 9.71
CA ALA A 323 -2.31 7.09 10.03
C ALA A 323 -1.16 7.44 9.09
N TYR A 324 0.08 7.42 9.60
CA TYR A 324 1.29 7.52 8.80
C TYR A 324 2.16 6.29 8.98
N GLY A 325 2.80 5.88 7.90
CA GLY A 325 3.73 4.76 7.89
C GLY A 325 4.31 4.46 6.52
N MET A 326 5.27 3.56 6.50
CA MET A 326 5.99 3.14 5.30
C MET A 326 6.64 1.77 5.47
N ALA A 327 6.95 1.10 4.37
CA ALA A 327 7.53 -0.24 4.40
C ALA A 327 8.89 -0.29 5.11
N GLU A 328 9.71 0.75 5.01
CA GLU A 328 11.01 0.87 5.65
C GLU A 328 10.93 0.97 7.18
N ALA A 329 9.74 1.31 7.71
CA ALA A 329 9.41 1.23 9.14
C ALA A 329 8.49 0.05 9.45
N THR A 330 8.59 -1.01 8.70
CA THR A 330 7.73 -2.19 8.71
C THR A 330 6.32 -1.86 8.20
N LEU A 331 5.53 -1.01 8.88
CA LEU A 331 4.23 -0.54 8.39
C LEU A 331 3.85 0.82 8.96
N ALA A 332 3.40 0.90 10.21
CA ALA A 332 2.84 2.11 10.80
C ALA A 332 3.78 2.74 11.84
N ILE A 333 3.70 4.07 11.97
CA ILE A 333 4.55 4.86 12.87
C ILE A 333 3.70 5.72 13.80
N SER A 334 2.60 6.28 13.28
CA SER A 334 1.70 7.12 14.06
C SER A 334 0.25 6.87 13.69
N PHE A 335 -0.62 6.96 14.67
CA PHE A 335 -2.07 6.94 14.53
C PHE A 335 -2.68 8.10 15.30
N LYS A 336 -3.78 8.64 14.77
CA LYS A 336 -4.67 9.48 15.58
C LYS A 336 -5.12 8.67 16.81
N PRO A 337 -5.19 9.25 18.03
CA PRO A 337 -5.71 8.55 19.20
C PRO A 337 -7.12 7.99 18.95
N LEU A 338 -7.35 6.73 19.33
CA LEU A 338 -8.48 5.91 18.87
C LEU A 338 -9.85 6.57 19.13
N ARG A 339 -10.04 7.21 20.26
CA ARG A 339 -11.37 7.74 20.66
C ARG A 339 -11.52 9.24 20.50
N GLU A 340 -10.58 9.86 19.81
CA GLU A 340 -10.61 11.28 19.52
C GLU A 340 -11.27 11.58 18.17
N THR A 341 -11.69 12.82 18.02
CA THR A 341 -12.23 13.29 16.74
C THR A 341 -11.13 13.50 15.71
N PHE A 342 -11.49 13.41 14.46
CA PHE A 342 -10.62 13.77 13.34
C PHE A 342 -10.15 15.23 13.47
N ARG A 343 -8.83 15.45 13.38
CA ARG A 343 -8.19 16.76 13.54
C ARG A 343 -7.50 17.19 12.27
N THR A 344 -7.59 18.49 12.01
CA THR A 344 -6.86 19.14 10.93
C THR A 344 -6.25 20.44 11.43
N ARG A 345 -5.23 20.91 10.73
CA ARG A 345 -4.61 22.22 10.95
C ARG A 345 -4.78 23.08 9.72
N VAL A 346 -5.50 24.19 9.86
CA VAL A 346 -5.60 25.23 8.83
C VAL A 346 -4.45 26.21 9.01
N ILE A 347 -3.71 26.48 7.95
CA ILE A 347 -2.51 27.30 7.94
C ILE A 347 -2.54 28.37 6.85
N ASP A 348 -1.75 29.44 7.02
CA ASP A 348 -1.50 30.46 6.01
C ASP A 348 -0.70 29.87 4.85
N LEU A 349 -1.31 29.79 3.69
CA LEU A 349 -0.72 29.16 2.50
C LEU A 349 0.53 29.88 2.02
N GLU A 350 0.48 31.23 1.92
CA GLU A 350 1.59 32.01 1.38
C GLU A 350 2.81 31.92 2.30
N LEU A 351 2.60 32.09 3.60
CA LEU A 351 3.66 31.98 4.60
C LEU A 351 4.28 30.58 4.60
N PHE A 352 3.45 29.54 4.48
CA PHE A 352 3.93 28.16 4.42
C PHE A 352 4.75 27.89 3.15
N GLN A 353 4.31 28.39 2.00
CA GLN A 353 5.06 28.25 0.75
C GLN A 353 6.41 28.98 0.75
N GLU A 354 6.50 30.11 1.49
CA GLU A 354 7.72 30.94 1.55
C GLU A 354 8.70 30.45 2.63
N THR A 355 8.22 30.01 3.76
CA THR A 355 9.05 29.74 4.95
C THR A 355 9.00 28.31 5.47
N GLY A 356 8.09 27.47 4.95
CA GLY A 356 7.82 26.14 5.49
C GLY A 356 7.16 26.15 6.88
N THR A 357 6.69 27.31 7.39
CA THR A 357 6.17 27.42 8.76
C THR A 357 4.65 27.33 8.80
N ALA A 358 4.11 26.33 9.50
CA ALA A 358 2.69 26.09 9.68
C ALA A 358 2.13 27.03 10.77
N ARG A 359 1.69 28.23 10.37
CA ARG A 359 1.08 29.23 11.26
C ARG A 359 -0.38 29.45 10.95
N ASP A 360 -1.11 29.96 11.94
CA ASP A 360 -2.51 30.36 11.76
C ASP A 360 -2.64 31.41 10.64
N PRO A 361 -3.71 31.31 9.84
CA PRO A 361 -3.91 32.23 8.72
C PRO A 361 -4.07 33.67 9.19
N ARG A 362 -3.47 34.60 8.46
CA ARG A 362 -3.76 36.04 8.59
C ARG A 362 -5.16 36.32 8.01
N ASP A 363 -5.77 37.45 8.44
CA ASP A 363 -7.06 37.85 7.90
C ASP A 363 -7.03 38.00 6.38
N GLY A 364 -7.92 37.29 5.69
CA GLY A 364 -8.04 37.30 4.24
C GLY A 364 -6.96 36.52 3.48
N ALA A 365 -6.05 35.83 4.16
CA ALA A 365 -5.04 34.99 3.52
C ALA A 365 -5.66 33.74 2.86
N LEU A 366 -5.03 33.26 1.81
CA LEU A 366 -5.30 31.91 1.29
C LEU A 366 -4.88 30.87 2.33
N THR A 367 -5.65 29.81 2.43
CA THR A 367 -5.43 28.78 3.44
C THR A 367 -5.12 27.42 2.84
N LEU A 368 -4.38 26.60 3.58
CA LEU A 368 -4.16 25.21 3.30
C LEU A 368 -4.51 24.39 4.56
N GLU A 369 -5.06 23.20 4.38
CA GLU A 369 -5.47 22.36 5.50
C GLU A 369 -4.69 21.04 5.47
N HIS A 370 -4.01 20.74 6.57
CA HIS A 370 -3.28 19.50 6.77
C HIS A 370 -3.98 18.59 7.79
N VAL A 371 -3.99 17.29 7.51
CA VAL A 371 -4.57 16.27 8.41
C VAL A 371 -3.51 15.82 9.39
N SER A 372 -3.85 15.81 10.69
CA SER A 372 -3.03 15.16 11.70
C SER A 372 -3.08 13.65 11.56
N CYS A 373 -1.90 13.03 11.52
CA CYS A 373 -1.73 11.57 11.62
C CYS A 373 -1.54 11.09 13.07
N GLY A 374 -1.71 11.99 14.05
CA GLY A 374 -1.56 11.73 15.48
C GLY A 374 -0.11 11.62 15.95
N PRO A 375 0.08 11.29 17.23
CA PRO A 375 1.40 11.09 17.83
C PRO A 375 2.05 9.80 17.32
N THR A 376 3.37 9.72 17.44
CA THR A 376 4.13 8.49 17.21
C THR A 376 3.83 7.46 18.29
N PHE A 377 3.96 6.17 17.94
CA PHE A 377 3.92 5.11 18.93
C PHE A 377 5.05 5.24 19.96
N GLU A 378 4.85 4.66 21.14
CA GLU A 378 5.90 4.57 22.15
C GLU A 378 7.17 3.92 21.58
N ASP A 379 8.33 4.35 22.08
CA ASP A 379 9.65 3.92 21.58
C ASP A 379 9.96 4.28 20.11
N HIS A 380 9.10 5.07 19.47
CA HIS A 380 9.35 5.65 18.15
C HIS A 380 9.47 7.16 18.22
N GLU A 381 10.30 7.71 17.36
CA GLU A 381 10.47 9.15 17.24
C GLU A 381 10.39 9.57 15.78
N VAL A 382 9.63 10.62 15.51
CA VAL A 382 9.60 11.35 14.24
C VAL A 382 9.98 12.78 14.48
N ALA A 383 10.85 13.35 13.65
CA ALA A 383 11.20 14.75 13.68
C ALA A 383 11.42 15.28 12.26
N ALA A 384 11.19 16.56 12.05
CA ALA A 384 11.50 17.26 10.81
C ALA A 384 12.95 17.75 10.82
N PHE A 385 13.63 17.61 9.69
CA PHE A 385 15.02 18.02 9.50
C PHE A 385 15.19 18.90 8.27
N GLY A 386 16.01 19.94 8.41
CA GLY A 386 16.40 20.82 7.32
C GLY A 386 17.46 20.21 6.40
N ASP A 387 17.78 20.93 5.33
CA ASP A 387 18.70 20.50 4.29
C ASP A 387 20.14 20.30 4.79
N SER A 388 20.57 21.06 5.79
CA SER A 388 21.89 20.93 6.43
C SER A 388 21.94 19.82 7.50
N GLY A 389 20.80 19.12 7.73
CA GLY A 389 20.70 18.00 8.66
C GLY A 389 20.37 18.39 10.10
N GLU A 390 20.06 19.64 10.37
CA GLU A 390 19.60 20.13 11.66
C GLU A 390 18.15 19.72 11.92
N ARG A 391 17.83 19.42 13.17
CA ARG A 391 16.45 19.22 13.62
C ARG A 391 15.71 20.56 13.63
N LEU A 392 14.57 20.64 12.99
CA LEU A 392 13.76 21.84 12.90
C LEU A 392 12.84 22.00 14.13
N PRO A 393 12.46 23.23 14.46
CA PRO A 393 11.45 23.51 15.47
C PRO A 393 10.08 22.94 15.09
N GLU A 394 9.19 22.82 16.07
CA GLU A 394 7.80 22.43 15.83
C GLU A 394 7.10 23.38 14.84
N GLY A 395 6.25 22.81 14.00
CA GLY A 395 5.52 23.52 12.98
C GLY A 395 6.34 23.96 11.77
N VAL A 396 7.63 23.63 11.69
CA VAL A 396 8.48 23.92 10.53
C VAL A 396 8.66 22.67 9.68
N GLU A 397 8.32 22.77 8.39
CA GLU A 397 8.42 21.69 7.43
C GLU A 397 9.86 21.32 7.11
N GLY A 398 10.15 20.04 7.08
CA GLY A 398 11.40 19.48 6.62
C GLY A 398 11.25 18.02 6.23
N GLU A 399 12.36 17.35 5.93
CA GLU A 399 12.36 15.90 5.76
C GLU A 399 11.97 15.22 7.08
N LEU A 400 10.88 14.46 7.07
CA LEU A 400 10.54 13.63 8.21
C LEU A 400 11.55 12.47 8.31
N ARG A 401 12.26 12.42 9.45
CA ARG A 401 13.11 11.28 9.78
C ARG A 401 12.55 10.56 10.98
N LEU A 402 12.77 9.26 11.00
CA LEU A 402 12.21 8.42 12.06
C LEU A 402 13.24 7.42 12.59
N ARG A 403 13.04 7.01 13.82
CA ARG A 403 13.77 5.92 14.47
C ARG A 403 12.85 5.18 15.44
N GLY A 404 13.18 3.92 15.73
CA GLY A 404 12.42 3.08 16.63
C GLY A 404 12.54 1.60 16.29
N PRO A 405 11.97 0.72 17.12
CA PRO A 405 12.12 -0.73 17.00
C PRO A 405 11.46 -1.33 15.74
N SER A 406 10.57 -0.58 15.08
CA SER A 406 9.92 -1.00 13.82
C SER A 406 10.75 -0.70 12.57
N VAL A 407 11.83 0.09 12.69
CA VAL A 407 12.67 0.47 11.55
C VAL A 407 13.40 -0.76 11.03
N CYS A 408 13.28 -1.01 9.73
CA CYS A 408 13.92 -2.13 9.06
C CYS A 408 15.44 -1.96 8.97
N ARG A 409 16.17 -3.05 8.70
CA ARG A 409 17.64 -3.03 8.63
C ARG A 409 18.21 -2.41 7.37
N GLY A 410 17.39 -2.16 6.35
CA GLY A 410 17.82 -1.64 5.06
C GLY A 410 17.24 -2.42 3.89
N TYR A 411 17.94 -2.37 2.76
CA TYR A 411 17.51 -2.99 1.51
C TYR A 411 18.37 -4.21 1.17
N TYR A 412 17.72 -5.29 0.82
CA TYR A 412 18.36 -6.58 0.52
C TYR A 412 19.33 -6.46 -0.67
N ASN A 413 20.59 -6.88 -0.44
CA ASN A 413 21.67 -6.81 -1.42
C ASN A 413 21.88 -5.42 -2.06
N ASN A 414 21.55 -4.35 -1.32
CA ASN A 414 21.71 -2.97 -1.82
C ASN A 414 22.30 -2.07 -0.72
N PRO A 415 23.60 -2.20 -0.41
CA PRO A 415 24.26 -1.42 0.63
C PRO A 415 24.24 0.08 0.34
N GLU A 416 24.44 0.51 -0.91
CA GLU A 416 24.43 1.92 -1.29
C GLU A 416 23.08 2.59 -0.97
N ALA A 417 21.97 1.94 -1.34
CA ALA A 417 20.64 2.48 -1.01
C ALA A 417 20.34 2.39 0.49
N THR A 418 20.91 1.39 1.18
CA THR A 418 20.79 1.26 2.64
C THR A 418 21.50 2.41 3.33
N ASP A 419 22.77 2.64 3.02
CA ASP A 419 23.58 3.71 3.62
C ASP A 419 22.99 5.10 3.32
N ALA A 420 22.37 5.28 2.17
CA ALA A 420 21.69 6.52 1.81
C ALA A 420 20.42 6.78 2.61
N ALA A 421 19.67 5.73 2.97
CA ALA A 421 18.39 5.87 3.66
C ALA A 421 18.50 5.71 5.19
N PHE A 422 19.39 4.84 5.67
CA PHE A 422 19.56 4.52 7.10
C PHE A 422 20.92 5.02 7.58
N ARG A 423 20.99 6.25 8.01
CA ARG A 423 22.23 6.92 8.46
C ARG A 423 22.01 7.79 9.66
N ASP A 424 23.05 8.07 10.40
CA ASP A 424 23.06 8.95 11.57
C ASP A 424 22.03 8.52 12.66
N GLY A 425 21.68 7.22 12.70
CA GLY A 425 20.70 6.68 13.63
C GLY A 425 19.25 6.96 13.25
N TRP A 426 18.99 7.46 12.03
CA TRP A 426 17.67 7.78 11.51
C TRP A 426 17.40 7.11 10.17
N LEU A 427 16.14 6.78 9.93
CA LEU A 427 15.62 6.51 8.60
C LEU A 427 15.23 7.84 7.94
N HIS A 428 15.86 8.15 6.81
CA HIS A 428 15.55 9.26 5.94
C HIS A 428 14.40 8.86 5.01
N THR A 429 13.20 9.36 5.30
CA THR A 429 11.98 8.88 4.63
C THR A 429 11.82 9.44 3.21
N GLY A 430 12.37 10.63 2.97
CA GLY A 430 12.10 11.43 1.78
C GLY A 430 10.67 11.98 1.75
N ASP A 431 9.88 11.82 2.82
CA ASP A 431 8.60 12.46 3.00
C ASP A 431 8.81 13.84 3.67
N LEU A 432 8.05 14.83 3.24
CA LEU A 432 8.02 16.16 3.84
C LEU A 432 6.88 16.26 4.86
N GLY A 433 7.12 17.04 5.91
CA GLY A 433 6.13 17.28 6.94
C GLY A 433 6.70 18.02 8.13
N TYR A 434 5.90 18.16 9.14
CA TYR A 434 6.29 18.78 10.41
C TYR A 434 5.65 18.04 11.59
N VAL A 435 6.22 18.26 12.76
CA VAL A 435 5.62 17.86 14.04
C VAL A 435 5.14 19.12 14.74
N LEU A 436 3.92 19.12 15.24
CA LEU A 436 3.33 20.23 16.00
C LEU A 436 2.46 19.67 17.12
N ASP A 437 2.65 20.15 18.34
CA ASP A 437 1.96 19.67 19.55
C ASP A 437 2.07 18.15 19.74
N GLY A 438 3.22 17.56 19.32
CA GLY A 438 3.48 16.13 19.38
C GLY A 438 2.78 15.30 18.29
N GLU A 439 2.02 15.90 17.38
CA GLU A 439 1.32 15.24 16.27
C GLU A 439 2.09 15.38 14.95
N VAL A 440 2.03 14.34 14.13
CA VAL A 440 2.72 14.27 12.82
C VAL A 440 1.79 14.75 11.72
N TYR A 441 2.28 15.68 10.89
CA TYR A 441 1.61 16.19 9.69
C TYR A 441 2.46 15.90 8.47
N VAL A 442 1.96 15.11 7.54
CA VAL A 442 2.64 14.76 6.29
C VAL A 442 2.13 15.65 5.17
N THR A 443 3.00 16.43 4.56
CA THR A 443 2.65 17.43 3.55
C THR A 443 2.91 16.98 2.14
N GLY A 444 3.90 16.09 1.94
CA GLY A 444 4.25 15.61 0.60
C GLY A 444 5.50 14.75 0.55
N ARG A 445 6.15 14.76 -0.60
CA ARG A 445 7.44 14.11 -0.81
C ARG A 445 8.48 15.08 -1.31
N LEU A 446 9.67 15.03 -0.74
CA LEU A 446 10.81 15.88 -1.10
C LEU A 446 11.08 15.88 -2.62
N LYS A 447 11.04 14.70 -3.24
CA LYS A 447 11.29 14.52 -4.67
C LYS A 447 10.15 14.94 -5.60
N ASP A 448 8.98 15.21 -5.06
CA ASP A 448 7.79 15.59 -5.82
C ASP A 448 7.45 17.07 -5.63
N LEU A 449 8.15 17.76 -4.73
CA LEU A 449 7.96 19.18 -4.46
C LEU A 449 8.18 20.00 -5.75
N ILE A 450 7.30 20.94 -5.99
CA ILE A 450 7.36 21.88 -7.14
C ILE A 450 7.88 23.20 -6.63
N ILE A 451 8.93 23.74 -7.23
CA ILE A 451 9.49 25.04 -6.86
C ILE A 451 9.10 26.07 -7.93
N LEU A 452 8.15 26.93 -7.63
CA LEU A 452 7.67 27.97 -8.53
C LEU A 452 8.07 29.34 -8.00
N ASN A 453 8.95 30.02 -8.71
CA ASN A 453 9.43 31.36 -8.34
C ASN A 453 9.96 31.44 -6.88
N GLY A 454 10.67 30.38 -6.44
CA GLY A 454 11.22 30.29 -5.10
C GLY A 454 10.23 29.85 -4.00
N ARG A 455 8.98 29.56 -4.36
CA ARG A 455 7.96 29.06 -3.42
C ARG A 455 7.80 27.55 -3.53
N ASN A 456 7.65 26.88 -2.40
CA ASN A 456 7.40 25.46 -2.31
C ASN A 456 5.91 25.17 -2.51
N VAL A 457 5.57 24.44 -3.56
CA VAL A 457 4.18 24.07 -3.89
C VAL A 457 4.03 22.56 -3.90
N HIS A 458 3.16 22.06 -3.03
CA HIS A 458 2.88 20.63 -2.94
C HIS A 458 1.91 20.19 -4.04
N PRO A 459 2.28 19.21 -4.88
CA PRO A 459 1.42 18.73 -5.97
C PRO A 459 0.03 18.29 -5.50
N GLN A 460 -0.07 17.74 -4.30
CA GLN A 460 -1.32 17.24 -3.73
C GLN A 460 -2.36 18.35 -3.56
N ALA A 461 -1.95 19.53 -3.09
CA ALA A 461 -2.85 20.68 -2.97
C ALA A 461 -3.47 21.07 -4.33
N ILE A 462 -2.65 21.05 -5.39
CA ILE A 462 -3.11 21.31 -6.75
C ILE A 462 -4.07 20.20 -7.23
N GLU A 463 -3.70 18.94 -7.01
CA GLU A 463 -4.48 17.76 -7.41
C GLU A 463 -5.85 17.75 -6.74
N TRP A 464 -5.96 18.19 -5.50
CA TRP A 464 -7.23 18.30 -4.76
C TRP A 464 -8.11 19.43 -5.31
N VAL A 465 -7.55 20.61 -5.51
CA VAL A 465 -8.29 21.75 -6.10
C VAL A 465 -8.82 21.37 -7.49
N VAL A 466 -7.98 20.81 -8.34
CA VAL A 466 -8.38 20.37 -9.68
C VAL A 466 -9.40 19.23 -9.65
N GLY A 467 -9.23 18.28 -8.72
CA GLY A 467 -10.17 17.17 -8.54
C GLY A 467 -11.59 17.60 -8.13
N SER A 468 -11.75 18.82 -7.61
CA SER A 468 -13.05 19.41 -7.24
C SER A 468 -13.73 20.16 -8.39
N VAL A 469 -13.04 20.40 -9.52
CA VAL A 469 -13.62 21.07 -10.70
C VAL A 469 -14.62 20.14 -11.39
N PRO A 470 -15.87 20.61 -11.66
CA PRO A 470 -16.86 19.83 -12.41
C PRO A 470 -16.30 19.31 -13.73
N GLY A 471 -16.57 18.04 -14.08
CA GLY A 471 -16.06 17.40 -15.28
C GLY A 471 -14.71 16.69 -15.08
N VAL A 472 -13.96 17.00 -14.03
CA VAL A 472 -12.72 16.29 -13.68
C VAL A 472 -13.04 14.99 -12.96
N ARG A 473 -12.38 13.91 -13.34
CA ARG A 473 -12.48 12.63 -12.64
C ARG A 473 -11.70 12.69 -11.34
N GLN A 474 -12.41 12.87 -10.24
CA GLN A 474 -11.85 12.95 -8.90
C GLN A 474 -10.87 11.81 -8.59
N GLY A 475 -9.72 12.13 -7.98
CA GLY A 475 -8.65 11.18 -7.67
C GLY A 475 -7.86 10.70 -8.91
N ASN A 476 -8.02 11.36 -10.05
CA ASN A 476 -7.28 11.08 -11.29
C ASN A 476 -6.71 12.38 -11.88
N VAL A 477 -5.94 13.06 -11.04
CA VAL A 477 -5.20 14.28 -11.38
C VAL A 477 -3.76 14.10 -10.96
N VAL A 478 -2.82 14.54 -11.77
CA VAL A 478 -1.39 14.57 -11.46
C VAL A 478 -0.85 15.94 -11.77
N ALA A 479 -0.23 16.58 -10.77
CA ALA A 479 0.47 17.82 -10.92
C ALA A 479 1.99 17.61 -10.79
N PHE A 480 2.77 18.28 -11.63
CA PHE A 480 4.24 18.26 -11.60
C PHE A 480 4.79 19.51 -12.29
N SER A 481 6.08 19.74 -12.11
CA SER A 481 6.78 20.81 -12.82
C SER A 481 7.50 20.29 -14.06
N ARG A 482 7.67 21.19 -15.05
CA ARG A 482 8.61 21.05 -16.15
C ARG A 482 9.60 22.22 -16.15
N PRO A 483 10.81 22.06 -16.75
CA PRO A 483 11.69 23.19 -17.00
C PRO A 483 10.98 24.23 -17.89
N GLY A 484 10.93 25.47 -17.42
CA GLY A 484 10.48 26.63 -18.19
C GLY A 484 11.65 27.48 -18.64
N ARG A 485 11.36 28.69 -19.13
CA ARG A 485 12.40 29.60 -19.66
C ARG A 485 13.26 30.20 -18.54
N ASP A 486 12.63 30.64 -17.46
CA ASP A 486 13.29 31.35 -16.36
C ASP A 486 13.11 30.62 -15.01
N SER A 487 12.13 29.74 -14.90
CA SER A 487 11.82 28.95 -13.70
C SER A 487 11.11 27.66 -14.08
N GLU A 488 10.81 26.81 -13.08
CA GLU A 488 9.90 25.69 -13.29
C GLU A 488 8.49 26.17 -13.63
N GLU A 489 7.79 25.42 -14.48
CA GLU A 489 6.42 25.66 -14.90
C GLU A 489 5.51 24.54 -14.42
N LEU A 490 4.34 24.89 -13.86
CA LEU A 490 3.35 23.94 -13.40
C LEU A 490 2.62 23.29 -14.59
N VAL A 491 2.56 21.96 -14.59
CA VAL A 491 1.75 21.15 -15.52
C VAL A 491 0.75 20.35 -14.72
N VAL A 492 -0.50 20.36 -15.19
CA VAL A 492 -1.60 19.54 -14.63
C VAL A 492 -2.08 18.56 -15.67
N VAL A 493 -2.14 17.28 -15.33
CA VAL A 493 -2.70 16.21 -16.17
C VAL A 493 -3.90 15.61 -15.44
N LEU A 494 -5.03 15.54 -16.12
CA LEU A 494 -6.27 15.05 -15.53
C LEU A 494 -7.02 14.07 -16.44
N GLU A 495 -7.84 13.21 -15.86
CA GLU A 495 -8.78 12.37 -16.59
C GLU A 495 -10.18 13.00 -16.59
N THR A 496 -10.82 13.01 -17.76
CA THR A 496 -12.16 13.53 -17.96
C THR A 496 -12.95 12.72 -19.00
N LYS A 497 -14.28 12.83 -18.96
CA LYS A 497 -15.19 12.38 -20.02
C LYS A 497 -15.79 13.56 -20.81
N GLU A 498 -15.50 14.78 -20.34
CA GLU A 498 -15.95 15.99 -21.05
C GLU A 498 -15.29 16.07 -22.42
N LEU A 499 -16.05 16.55 -23.40
CA LEU A 499 -15.56 16.73 -24.78
C LEU A 499 -15.02 18.14 -25.01
N ASP A 500 -15.52 19.14 -24.28
CA ASP A 500 -15.04 20.52 -24.32
C ASP A 500 -13.83 20.68 -23.38
N HIS A 501 -12.67 20.28 -23.89
CA HIS A 501 -11.43 20.39 -23.14
C HIS A 501 -10.97 21.84 -22.92
N ASP A 502 -11.29 22.78 -23.81
CA ASP A 502 -10.80 24.15 -23.71
C ASP A 502 -11.49 24.91 -22.59
N THR A 503 -12.80 24.76 -22.46
CA THR A 503 -13.55 25.28 -21.30
C THR A 503 -13.04 24.65 -20.00
N LEU A 504 -12.87 23.33 -19.94
CA LEU A 504 -12.39 22.64 -18.76
C LEU A 504 -10.98 23.09 -18.34
N LYS A 505 -10.05 23.26 -19.28
CA LYS A 505 -8.70 23.79 -19.01
C LYS A 505 -8.74 25.18 -18.40
N THR A 506 -9.62 26.03 -18.93
CA THR A 506 -9.79 27.42 -18.44
C THR A 506 -10.32 27.42 -17.01
N GLU A 507 -11.30 26.56 -16.69
CA GLU A 507 -11.86 26.42 -15.34
C GLU A 507 -10.85 25.87 -14.36
N VAL A 508 -10.08 24.86 -14.75
CA VAL A 508 -8.99 24.29 -13.96
C VAL A 508 -7.93 25.37 -13.65
N ALA A 509 -7.48 26.11 -14.67
CA ALA A 509 -6.48 27.16 -14.48
C ALA A 509 -6.99 28.28 -13.55
N ARG A 510 -8.27 28.65 -13.67
CA ARG A 510 -8.91 29.62 -12.80
C ARG A 510 -9.00 29.14 -11.35
N ALA A 511 -9.40 27.86 -11.14
CA ALA A 511 -9.51 27.28 -9.80
C ALA A 511 -8.15 27.22 -9.11
N VAL A 512 -7.10 26.73 -9.77
CA VAL A 512 -5.75 26.64 -9.19
C VAL A 512 -5.19 28.04 -8.87
N ARG A 513 -5.39 29.01 -9.77
CA ARG A 513 -4.98 30.40 -9.49
C ARG A 513 -5.73 31.00 -8.30
N LYS A 514 -7.04 30.77 -8.22
CA LYS A 514 -7.87 31.33 -7.15
C LYS A 514 -7.50 30.75 -5.77
N GLU A 515 -7.35 29.43 -5.68
CA GLU A 515 -7.19 28.75 -4.40
C GLU A 515 -5.72 28.65 -3.94
N LEU A 516 -4.76 28.65 -4.88
CA LEU A 516 -3.34 28.42 -4.57
C LEU A 516 -2.40 29.53 -5.05
N GLY A 517 -2.92 30.57 -5.70
CA GLY A 517 -2.14 31.71 -6.18
C GLY A 517 -1.21 31.40 -7.38
N VAL A 518 -1.19 30.18 -7.90
CA VAL A 518 -0.26 29.74 -8.94
C VAL A 518 -1.05 29.26 -10.18
N PRO A 519 -0.85 29.86 -11.38
CA PRO A 519 -1.49 29.35 -12.58
C PRO A 519 -0.71 28.18 -13.18
N PRO A 520 -1.37 27.13 -13.68
CA PRO A 520 -0.71 26.12 -14.50
C PRO A 520 -0.31 26.72 -15.86
N ALA A 521 0.89 26.33 -16.33
CA ALA A 521 1.37 26.68 -17.67
C ALA A 521 0.76 25.76 -18.74
N ASP A 522 0.39 24.53 -18.35
CA ASP A 522 -0.28 23.58 -19.23
C ASP A 522 -1.28 22.71 -18.46
N VAL A 523 -2.41 22.42 -19.11
CA VAL A 523 -3.43 21.49 -18.60
C VAL A 523 -3.73 20.46 -19.68
N VAL A 524 -3.44 19.18 -19.38
CA VAL A 524 -3.62 18.06 -20.31
C VAL A 524 -4.82 17.23 -19.89
N CYS A 525 -5.81 17.12 -20.77
CA CYS A 525 -7.00 16.30 -20.57
C CYS A 525 -6.79 14.91 -21.20
N LEU A 526 -6.99 13.86 -20.44
CA LEU A 526 -6.91 12.47 -20.89
C LEU A 526 -8.25 11.77 -20.74
N SER A 527 -8.51 10.81 -21.61
CA SER A 527 -9.64 9.88 -21.42
C SER A 527 -9.41 8.99 -20.19
N PRO A 528 -10.49 8.54 -19.51
CA PRO A 528 -10.39 7.70 -18.31
C PRO A 528 -9.54 6.44 -18.52
N GLY A 529 -8.64 6.16 -17.58
CA GLY A 529 -7.75 4.99 -17.58
C GLY A 529 -6.39 5.21 -18.24
N ASN A 530 -6.07 6.43 -18.66
CA ASN A 530 -4.79 6.75 -19.31
C ASN A 530 -3.72 7.34 -18.37
N LEU A 531 -4.08 7.70 -17.12
CA LEU A 531 -3.08 8.09 -16.14
C LEU A 531 -2.34 6.85 -15.59
N PRO A 532 -1.00 6.86 -15.57
CA PRO A 532 -0.19 5.79 -14.99
C PRO A 532 -0.48 5.59 -13.51
N LYS A 533 -0.71 4.33 -13.11
CA LYS A 533 -0.97 3.94 -11.71
C LYS A 533 -0.08 2.78 -11.28
N THR A 534 0.17 2.69 -9.98
CA THR A 534 0.78 1.52 -9.35
C THR A 534 -0.21 0.34 -9.29
N SER A 535 0.28 -0.84 -8.93
CA SER A 535 -0.55 -2.02 -8.68
C SER A 535 -1.54 -1.85 -7.52
N SER A 536 -1.28 -0.92 -6.61
CA SER A 536 -2.19 -0.54 -5.52
C SER A 536 -3.16 0.58 -5.89
N GLY A 537 -3.14 1.07 -7.14
CA GLY A 537 -4.04 2.12 -7.64
C GLY A 537 -3.54 3.55 -7.45
N LYS A 538 -2.37 3.76 -6.83
CA LYS A 538 -1.78 5.10 -6.61
C LYS A 538 -1.27 5.68 -7.93
N LEU A 539 -1.46 6.98 -8.14
CA LEU A 539 -0.96 7.72 -9.30
C LEU A 539 0.58 7.75 -9.32
N GLN A 540 1.18 7.56 -10.50
CA GLN A 540 2.62 7.55 -10.72
C GLN A 540 3.09 8.90 -11.31
N ARG A 541 3.25 9.95 -10.48
CA ARG A 541 3.59 11.32 -10.90
C ARG A 541 4.83 11.36 -11.79
N ARG A 542 5.91 10.69 -11.40
CA ARG A 542 7.16 10.69 -12.18
C ARG A 542 7.01 10.04 -13.55
N LYS A 543 6.27 8.94 -13.64
CA LYS A 543 6.00 8.28 -14.91
C LYS A 543 5.15 9.16 -15.79
N THR A 544 4.13 9.82 -15.23
CA THR A 544 3.29 10.79 -15.95
C THR A 544 4.13 11.95 -16.48
N ARG A 545 5.00 12.52 -15.62
CA ARG A 545 5.94 13.57 -16.02
C ARG A 545 6.87 13.12 -17.16
N SER A 546 7.48 11.94 -17.03
CA SER A 546 8.37 11.38 -18.05
C SER A 546 7.64 11.21 -19.39
N GLN A 547 6.44 10.61 -19.38
CA GLN A 547 5.65 10.42 -20.60
C GLN A 547 5.18 11.76 -21.21
N TYR A 548 4.88 12.76 -20.39
CA TYR A 548 4.58 14.10 -20.86
C TYR A 548 5.78 14.73 -21.59
N LEU A 549 6.96 14.67 -20.98
CA LEU A 549 8.18 15.25 -21.55
C LEU A 549 8.64 14.56 -22.84
N THR A 550 8.40 13.24 -22.98
CA THR A 550 8.71 12.47 -24.21
C THR A 550 7.59 12.52 -25.25
N GLY A 551 6.46 13.17 -24.95
CA GLY A 551 5.30 13.22 -25.85
C GLY A 551 4.57 11.89 -26.02
N GLU A 552 4.75 10.95 -25.07
CA GLU A 552 4.13 9.62 -25.07
C GLU A 552 2.84 9.56 -24.24
N LEU A 553 2.53 10.62 -23.51
CA LEU A 553 1.36 10.68 -22.63
C LEU A 553 0.06 10.55 -23.44
N GLY A 554 -0.82 9.64 -23.04
CA GLY A 554 -2.11 9.41 -23.69
C GLY A 554 -2.05 8.66 -25.03
N ARG A 555 -0.87 8.23 -25.50
CA ARG A 555 -0.78 7.35 -26.69
C ARG A 555 -1.32 5.96 -26.36
N ASP A 556 -1.97 5.34 -27.35
CA ASP A 556 -2.53 3.99 -27.23
C ASP A 556 -1.46 2.98 -26.76
N GLY A 557 -1.76 2.24 -25.69
CA GLY A 557 -0.85 1.28 -25.03
C GLY A 557 -0.56 1.57 -23.55
N THR A 558 -0.93 2.75 -23.03
CA THR A 558 -0.73 3.12 -21.61
C THR A 558 -1.94 2.80 -20.72
N ARG A 559 -3.03 2.26 -21.28
CA ARG A 559 -4.24 1.92 -20.51
C ARG A 559 -3.94 0.88 -19.43
N THR A 560 -4.11 1.29 -18.19
CA THR A 560 -3.88 0.46 -17.00
C THR A 560 -5.04 -0.48 -16.68
N MET A 561 -6.21 -0.33 -17.31
CA MET A 561 -7.37 -1.24 -17.14
C MET A 561 -8.23 -1.28 -18.40
N GLY A 562 -8.44 -2.48 -18.94
CA GLY A 562 -9.60 -2.78 -19.80
C GLY A 562 -9.47 -2.52 -21.30
N ALA A 563 -8.30 -2.56 -21.90
CA ALA A 563 -8.17 -2.59 -23.36
C ALA A 563 -7.95 -4.02 -23.86
N SER A 564 -8.69 -4.38 -24.89
CA SER A 564 -8.57 -5.60 -25.70
C SER A 564 -7.29 -5.60 -26.58
N GLY A 565 -6.27 -4.88 -26.19
CA GLY A 565 -4.99 -4.86 -26.85
C GLY A 565 -4.13 -5.97 -26.29
N ASP A 566 -4.03 -7.05 -27.02
CA ASP A 566 -2.85 -7.89 -27.15
C ASP A 566 -3.08 -9.39 -26.97
N ALA A 567 -4.06 -9.91 -27.68
CA ALA A 567 -4.08 -11.34 -27.96
C ALA A 567 -2.72 -11.83 -28.51
N ILE A 568 -2.01 -10.96 -29.26
CA ILE A 568 -0.67 -11.24 -29.80
C ILE A 568 0.38 -11.29 -28.69
N THR A 569 0.38 -10.33 -27.75
CA THR A 569 1.33 -10.32 -26.63
C THR A 569 1.09 -11.50 -25.68
N VAL A 570 -0.18 -11.77 -25.35
CA VAL A 570 -0.56 -12.95 -24.57
C VAL A 570 -0.13 -14.24 -25.28
N ALA A 571 -0.43 -14.38 -26.58
CA ALA A 571 -0.03 -15.54 -27.38
C ALA A 571 1.49 -15.72 -27.43
N ARG A 572 2.26 -14.63 -27.54
CA ARG A 572 3.72 -14.66 -27.51
C ARG A 572 4.25 -15.13 -26.15
N HIS A 573 3.71 -14.63 -25.04
CA HIS A 573 4.08 -15.09 -23.70
C HIS A 573 3.69 -16.55 -23.47
N MET A 574 2.50 -16.95 -23.89
CA MET A 574 2.06 -18.35 -23.83
C MET A 574 2.97 -19.28 -24.65
N ALA A 575 3.33 -18.86 -25.86
CA ALA A 575 4.25 -19.64 -26.72
C ALA A 575 5.64 -19.79 -26.09
N ARG A 576 6.20 -18.71 -25.54
CA ARG A 576 7.47 -18.76 -24.80
C ARG A 576 7.38 -19.68 -23.58
N SER A 577 6.31 -19.56 -22.80
CA SER A 577 6.08 -20.41 -21.62
C SER A 577 5.91 -21.88 -21.98
N LEU A 578 5.20 -22.22 -23.06
CA LEU A 578 5.08 -23.58 -23.56
C LEU A 578 6.43 -24.14 -24.01
N TRP A 579 7.24 -23.33 -24.69
CA TRP A 579 8.57 -23.74 -25.12
C TRP A 579 9.50 -23.99 -23.91
N SER A 580 9.51 -23.11 -22.90
CA SER A 580 10.27 -23.29 -21.65
C SER A 580 9.82 -24.54 -20.88
N ARG A 581 8.51 -24.82 -20.82
CA ARG A 581 7.98 -26.06 -20.22
C ARG A 581 8.45 -27.31 -20.95
N ALA A 582 8.38 -27.31 -22.28
CA ALA A 582 8.85 -28.42 -23.09
C ALA A 582 10.35 -28.68 -22.88
N LYS A 583 11.15 -27.62 -22.82
CA LYS A 583 12.58 -27.71 -22.52
C LYS A 583 12.85 -28.30 -21.13
N ALA A 584 12.13 -27.83 -20.09
CA ALA A 584 12.27 -28.36 -18.74
C ALA A 584 11.90 -29.85 -18.65
N SER A 585 10.83 -30.29 -19.35
CA SER A 585 10.42 -31.71 -19.38
C SER A 585 11.40 -32.61 -20.08
N VAL A 586 12.15 -32.09 -21.07
CA VAL A 586 13.19 -32.84 -21.80
C VAL A 586 14.47 -32.95 -21.00
N LEU A 587 14.77 -31.93 -20.16
CA LEU A 587 16.00 -31.88 -19.35
C LEU A 587 15.84 -32.54 -17.97
N GLY A 588 14.65 -33.06 -17.63
CA GLY A 588 14.40 -33.77 -16.36
C GLY A 588 14.42 -32.86 -15.12
N ALA A 589 14.17 -31.56 -15.28
CA ALA A 589 14.13 -30.56 -14.22
C ALA A 589 12.70 -30.23 -13.76
#